data_1b0d547077db928d1deaf7063da73e37
#
_entry.id   1b0d547077db928d1deaf7063da73e37
#
_cell.length_a   1.000
_cell.length_b   1.000
_cell.length_c   1.000
_cell.angle_alpha   90.00
_cell.angle_beta   90.00
_cell.angle_gamma   90.00
#
_symmetry.space_group_name_H-M   'P 1'
#
loop_
_entity.id
_entity.type
_entity.pdbx_description
1 polymer ?
#
loop_
_entity_poly.entity_id
_entity_poly.type
_entity_poly.pdbx_seq_one_letter_code
_entity_poly.pdbx_strand_id
1 'polypeptide(L)'
;KSILPKLSTLNFGNITFEITDTEVDEIKNCFRKNSKSIKYQFISPWFALNQKNGKKYRSLNNKDRTNYLNKLLQQNIIFISKEMDVEIDKNISTKLNLSSLSPQSMNEYSWGGFIGEFSVNLLLPNFLGIGNGVTRGYGTIFGSLNKGKISFDQNKIKNIHSDFSKNG
;
A
#
# COMPACT_ATOMS: atom_id res chain seq x y z
N LYS A 1 19.79 -20.12 -4.46
CA LYS A 1 20.37 -19.37 -5.60
C LYS A 1 19.26 -18.49 -6.14
N SER A 2 19.40 -17.16 -6.02
CA SER A 2 18.45 -16.19 -6.56
C SER A 2 18.40 -16.36 -8.08
N ILE A 3 17.19 -16.63 -8.61
CA ILE A 3 16.92 -16.73 -10.05
C ILE A 3 16.35 -15.37 -10.54
N LEU A 4 16.72 -14.27 -9.89
CA LEU A 4 16.38 -12.97 -10.46
C LEU A 4 17.24 -12.77 -11.71
N PRO A 5 16.62 -12.68 -12.91
CA PRO A 5 17.37 -12.32 -14.10
C PRO A 5 18.04 -10.97 -13.84
N LYS A 6 19.27 -10.80 -14.33
CA LYS A 6 19.91 -9.48 -14.34
C LYS A 6 19.08 -8.59 -15.28
N LEU A 7 18.13 -7.88 -14.70
CA LEU A 7 17.38 -6.86 -15.40
C LEU A 7 18.33 -5.69 -15.61
N SER A 8 18.64 -5.37 -16.85
CA SER A 8 19.47 -4.21 -17.21
C SER A 8 18.64 -3.00 -17.60
N THR A 9 17.39 -3.20 -17.98
CA THR A 9 16.49 -2.13 -18.42
C THR A 9 15.05 -2.37 -17.97
N LEU A 10 14.32 -1.28 -17.76
CA LEU A 10 12.86 -1.27 -17.52
C LEU A 10 12.21 -0.34 -18.55
N ASN A 11 11.17 -0.83 -19.22
CA ASN A 11 10.42 -0.05 -20.20
C ASN A 11 9.04 0.34 -19.61
N PHE A 12 8.74 1.64 -19.60
CA PHE A 12 7.43 2.19 -19.26
C PHE A 12 6.88 2.99 -20.46
N GLY A 13 6.02 2.37 -21.22
CA GLY A 13 5.53 2.97 -22.47
C GLY A 13 6.70 3.21 -23.44
N ASN A 14 6.92 4.47 -23.81
CA ASN A 14 7.99 4.89 -24.72
C ASN A 14 9.30 5.30 -23.99
N ILE A 15 9.37 5.13 -22.67
CA ILE A 15 10.53 5.51 -21.87
C ILE A 15 11.26 4.25 -21.43
N THR A 16 12.55 4.17 -21.71
CA THR A 16 13.46 3.12 -21.25
C THR A 16 14.34 3.67 -20.13
N PHE A 17 14.33 2.99 -18.97
CA PHE A 17 15.23 3.28 -17.86
C PHE A 17 16.33 2.22 -17.82
N GLU A 18 17.58 2.66 -17.68
CA GLU A 18 18.69 1.76 -17.35
C GLU A 18 18.69 1.49 -15.85
N ILE A 19 18.87 0.21 -15.48
CA ILE A 19 19.05 -0.19 -14.09
C ILE A 19 20.55 -0.10 -13.79
N THR A 20 20.93 0.90 -13.01
CA THR A 20 22.34 1.14 -12.63
C THR A 20 22.77 0.33 -11.42
N ASP A 21 21.80 -0.02 -10.54
CA ASP A 21 22.06 -0.82 -9.34
C ASP A 21 20.84 -1.62 -8.93
N THR A 22 21.05 -2.77 -8.29
CA THR A 22 19.98 -3.64 -7.79
C THR A 22 20.34 -4.14 -6.41
N GLU A 23 19.54 -3.74 -5.42
CA GLU A 23 19.61 -4.26 -4.06
C GLU A 23 18.52 -5.33 -3.86
N VAL A 24 18.89 -6.46 -3.29
CA VAL A 24 17.95 -7.57 -3.02
C VAL A 24 17.90 -7.83 -1.54
N ASP A 25 16.77 -7.50 -0.93
CA ASP A 25 16.48 -7.81 0.46
C ASP A 25 15.68 -9.12 0.58
N GLU A 26 16.20 -10.11 1.29
CA GLU A 26 15.48 -11.33 1.65
C GLU A 26 14.87 -11.16 3.03
N ILE A 27 13.54 -10.99 3.11
CA ILE A 27 12.83 -10.90 4.38
C ILE A 27 12.24 -12.27 4.73
N LYS A 28 12.83 -12.93 5.73
CA LYS A 28 12.33 -14.21 6.23
C LYS A 28 11.15 -14.01 7.20
N ASN A 29 10.20 -14.95 7.18
CA ASN A 29 9.04 -14.97 8.09
C ASN A 29 8.10 -13.75 7.96
N CYS A 30 7.86 -13.26 6.76
CA CYS A 30 6.80 -12.29 6.50
C CYS A 30 5.44 -12.86 6.91
N PHE A 31 4.49 -11.96 7.22
CA PHE A 31 3.14 -12.27 7.71
C PHE A 31 3.10 -12.98 9.06
N ARG A 32 4.24 -13.03 9.79
CA ARG A 32 4.26 -13.54 11.14
C ARG A 32 3.61 -12.57 12.11
N LYS A 33 2.77 -13.11 13.02
CA LYS A 33 2.19 -12.35 14.12
C LYS A 33 3.28 -11.82 15.04
N ASN A 34 3.18 -10.54 15.39
CA ASN A 34 4.08 -9.87 16.32
C ASN A 34 3.30 -9.50 17.59
N SER A 35 3.95 -9.59 18.76
CA SER A 35 3.37 -9.18 20.04
C SER A 35 3.12 -7.67 20.12
N LYS A 36 3.93 -6.87 19.42
CA LYS A 36 3.78 -5.42 19.33
C LYS A 36 3.26 -5.04 17.94
N SER A 37 2.39 -4.03 17.88
CA SER A 37 1.96 -3.46 16.61
C SER A 37 3.13 -2.78 15.90
N ILE A 38 3.23 -3.04 14.60
CA ILE A 38 4.22 -2.46 13.70
C ILE A 38 3.53 -1.38 12.89
N LYS A 39 4.19 -0.24 12.76
CA LYS A 39 3.67 0.92 12.03
C LYS A 39 4.13 0.86 10.57
N TYR A 40 3.17 1.09 9.66
CA TYR A 40 3.37 1.17 8.22
C TYR A 40 2.77 2.48 7.70
N GLN A 41 3.42 3.06 6.71
CA GLN A 41 2.93 4.21 5.97
C GLN A 41 2.51 3.77 4.56
N PHE A 42 1.40 4.30 4.07
CA PHE A 42 1.07 4.23 2.65
C PHE A 42 1.95 5.23 1.88
N ILE A 43 2.89 4.73 1.09
CA ILE A 43 3.77 5.56 0.25
C ILE A 43 3.14 5.89 -1.11
N SER A 44 2.07 5.18 -1.46
CA SER A 44 1.14 5.52 -2.53
C SER A 44 -0.30 5.42 -2.01
N PRO A 45 -1.28 6.14 -2.61
CA PRO A 45 -2.64 6.15 -2.09
C PRO A 45 -3.27 4.77 -2.00
N TRP A 46 -3.94 4.48 -0.88
CA TRP A 46 -4.66 3.24 -0.65
C TRP A 46 -6.08 3.32 -1.19
N PHE A 47 -6.39 2.54 -2.22
CA PHE A 47 -7.73 2.41 -2.77
C PHE A 47 -8.51 1.29 -2.05
N ALA A 48 -9.15 1.67 -0.93
CA ALA A 48 -9.95 0.77 -0.12
C ALA A 48 -11.35 0.55 -0.72
N LEU A 49 -11.86 1.55 -1.40
CA LEU A 49 -13.24 1.58 -1.88
C LEU A 49 -13.34 1.14 -3.34
N ASN A 50 -14.49 0.55 -3.66
CA ASN A 50 -14.91 0.16 -4.99
C ASN A 50 -16.42 0.34 -5.14
N GLN A 51 -16.98 -0.03 -6.29
CA GLN A 51 -18.40 0.13 -6.57
C GLN A 51 -19.33 -0.58 -5.55
N LYS A 52 -18.90 -1.75 -5.02
CA LYS A 52 -19.72 -2.53 -4.07
C LYS A 52 -19.78 -1.90 -2.68
N ASN A 53 -18.64 -1.40 -2.18
CA ASN A 53 -18.50 -0.95 -0.80
C ASN A 53 -18.54 0.59 -0.64
N GLY A 54 -18.28 1.35 -1.71
CA GLY A 54 -18.20 2.80 -1.65
C GLY A 54 -19.55 3.48 -1.36
N LYS A 55 -20.67 2.94 -1.88
CA LYS A 55 -22.01 3.46 -1.57
C LYS A 55 -22.31 3.36 -0.08
N LYS A 56 -22.04 2.19 0.52
CA LYS A 56 -22.18 1.98 1.96
C LYS A 56 -21.31 2.91 2.76
N TYR A 57 -20.03 3.08 2.37
CA TYR A 57 -19.12 3.97 3.05
C TYR A 57 -19.62 5.42 3.12
N ARG A 58 -20.17 5.94 2.04
CA ARG A 58 -20.70 7.31 1.98
C ARG A 58 -21.86 7.56 2.95
N SER A 59 -22.69 6.54 3.24
CA SER A 59 -23.82 6.66 4.17
C SER A 59 -23.44 6.58 5.65
N LEU A 60 -22.19 6.23 5.97
CA LEU A 60 -21.70 6.10 7.35
C LEU A 60 -21.32 7.45 7.95
N ASN A 61 -21.50 7.61 9.27
CA ASN A 61 -20.92 8.69 10.05
C ASN A 61 -19.39 8.50 10.22
N ASN A 62 -18.67 9.50 10.71
CA ASN A 62 -17.20 9.46 10.79
C ASN A 62 -16.65 8.31 11.67
N LYS A 63 -17.31 8.00 12.79
CA LYS A 63 -16.90 6.90 13.67
C LYS A 63 -17.01 5.56 12.95
N ASP A 64 -18.13 5.34 12.28
CA ASP A 64 -18.40 4.10 11.55
C ASP A 64 -17.53 3.99 10.30
N ARG A 65 -17.20 5.10 9.64
CA ARG A 65 -16.23 5.14 8.53
C ARG A 65 -14.86 4.63 8.95
N THR A 66 -14.35 5.08 10.12
CA THR A 66 -13.06 4.62 10.63
C THR A 66 -13.08 3.11 10.91
N ASN A 67 -14.13 2.62 11.57
CA ASN A 67 -14.28 1.20 11.85
C ASN A 67 -14.39 0.37 10.56
N TYR A 68 -15.13 0.89 9.59
CA TYR A 68 -15.33 0.25 8.30
C TYR A 68 -14.02 0.13 7.50
N LEU A 69 -13.23 1.22 7.45
CA LEU A 69 -11.93 1.21 6.80
C LEU A 69 -10.93 0.27 7.49
N ASN A 70 -10.91 0.23 8.84
CA ASN A 70 -10.08 -0.75 9.55
C ASN A 70 -10.45 -2.19 9.16
N LYS A 71 -11.74 -2.50 9.05
CA LYS A 71 -12.21 -3.82 8.61
C LYS A 71 -11.79 -4.14 7.17
N LEU A 72 -11.88 -3.16 6.27
CA LEU A 72 -11.41 -3.31 4.88
C LEU A 72 -9.90 -3.56 4.83
N LEU A 73 -9.11 -2.84 5.63
CA LEU A 73 -7.68 -3.05 5.71
C LEU A 73 -7.34 -4.49 6.17
N GLN A 74 -8.01 -4.98 7.23
CA GLN A 74 -7.84 -6.35 7.69
C GLN A 74 -8.16 -7.36 6.58
N GLN A 75 -9.28 -7.16 5.88
CA GLN A 75 -9.68 -8.02 4.76
C GLN A 75 -8.66 -8.00 3.62
N ASN A 76 -8.11 -6.83 3.29
CA ASN A 76 -7.08 -6.72 2.26
C ASN A 76 -5.78 -7.44 2.66
N ILE A 77 -5.36 -7.33 3.93
CA ILE A 77 -4.18 -8.05 4.44
C ILE A 77 -4.39 -9.56 4.41
N ILE A 78 -5.57 -10.04 4.84
CA ILE A 78 -5.92 -11.46 4.79
C ILE A 78 -5.97 -11.95 3.34
N PHE A 79 -6.51 -11.16 2.44
CA PHE A 79 -6.59 -11.49 1.02
C PHE A 79 -5.19 -11.67 0.42
N ILE A 80 -4.31 -10.66 0.58
CA ILE A 80 -2.96 -10.73 -0.01
C ILE A 80 -2.12 -11.87 0.59
N SER A 81 -2.29 -12.19 1.89
CA SER A 81 -1.58 -13.33 2.48
C SER A 81 -1.98 -14.65 1.84
N LYS A 82 -3.27 -14.83 1.51
CA LYS A 82 -3.75 -16.01 0.79
C LYS A 82 -3.23 -16.10 -0.62
N GLU A 83 -3.17 -14.97 -1.34
CA GLU A 83 -2.59 -14.93 -2.70
C GLU A 83 -1.09 -15.29 -2.71
N MET A 84 -0.42 -15.14 -1.57
CA MET A 84 0.98 -15.51 -1.37
C MET A 84 1.16 -16.89 -0.72
N ASP A 85 0.11 -17.71 -0.64
CA ASP A 85 0.09 -19.02 0.04
C ASP A 85 0.57 -18.96 1.50
N VAL A 86 0.31 -17.85 2.20
CA VAL A 86 0.65 -17.70 3.61
C VAL A 86 -0.61 -17.71 4.46
N GLU A 87 -0.74 -18.71 5.31
CA GLU A 87 -1.80 -18.73 6.31
C GLU A 87 -1.49 -17.79 7.46
N ILE A 88 -2.41 -16.87 7.74
CA ILE A 88 -2.34 -15.97 8.89
C ILE A 88 -3.55 -16.17 9.80
N ASP A 89 -3.35 -15.93 11.10
CA ASP A 89 -4.45 -15.83 12.06
C ASP A 89 -5.40 -14.71 11.63
N LYS A 90 -6.70 -15.05 11.49
CA LYS A 90 -7.73 -14.06 11.15
C LYS A 90 -7.93 -12.98 12.21
N ASN A 91 -7.41 -13.19 13.43
CA ASN A 91 -7.45 -12.23 14.53
C ASN A 91 -6.29 -11.22 14.44
N ILE A 92 -6.17 -10.54 13.32
CA ILE A 92 -5.25 -9.42 13.18
C ILE A 92 -5.90 -8.16 13.74
N SER A 93 -5.07 -7.36 14.44
CA SER A 93 -5.50 -6.06 14.94
C SER A 93 -4.87 -4.96 14.09
N THR A 94 -5.70 -4.07 13.58
CA THR A 94 -5.26 -2.91 12.80
C THR A 94 -5.78 -1.62 13.43
N LYS A 95 -4.98 -0.55 13.31
CA LYS A 95 -5.37 0.80 13.68
C LYS A 95 -4.93 1.77 12.60
N LEU A 96 -5.90 2.33 11.89
CA LEU A 96 -5.69 3.34 10.84
C LEU A 96 -5.50 4.74 11.45
N ASN A 97 -4.61 5.51 10.85
CA ASN A 97 -4.42 6.93 11.08
C ASN A 97 -4.29 7.62 9.71
N LEU A 98 -5.43 8.02 9.16
CA LEU A 98 -5.52 8.62 7.83
C LEU A 98 -5.55 10.14 7.92
N SER A 99 -4.99 10.82 6.93
CA SER A 99 -5.01 12.27 6.81
C SER A 99 -6.43 12.83 6.64
N SER A 100 -7.33 12.03 6.06
CA SER A 100 -8.76 12.36 5.87
C SER A 100 -9.60 11.09 5.77
N LEU A 101 -10.82 11.13 6.26
CA LEU A 101 -11.85 10.11 6.01
C LEU A 101 -12.58 10.34 4.67
N SER A 102 -12.33 11.46 4.00
CA SER A 102 -12.78 11.66 2.62
C SER A 102 -11.66 11.21 1.68
N PRO A 103 -11.93 10.24 0.79
CA PRO A 103 -10.92 9.78 -0.16
C PRO A 103 -10.58 10.93 -1.13
N GLN A 104 -9.29 11.07 -1.44
CA GLN A 104 -8.83 12.06 -2.43
C GLN A 104 -9.20 11.57 -3.82
N SER A 105 -9.84 12.45 -4.60
CA SER A 105 -10.18 12.17 -5.99
C SER A 105 -8.90 11.95 -6.80
N MET A 106 -8.92 10.91 -7.63
CA MET A 106 -7.85 10.59 -8.55
C MET A 106 -8.48 10.28 -9.92
N ASN A 107 -7.89 10.79 -10.99
CA ASN A 107 -8.46 10.71 -12.34
C ASN A 107 -8.81 9.29 -12.79
N GLU A 108 -8.07 8.28 -12.31
CA GLU A 108 -8.25 6.89 -12.72
C GLU A 108 -9.24 6.08 -11.86
N TYR A 109 -9.60 6.60 -10.67
CA TYR A 109 -10.46 5.88 -9.72
C TYR A 109 -11.53 6.78 -9.14
N SER A 110 -12.76 6.57 -9.57
CA SER A 110 -13.94 7.35 -9.17
C SER A 110 -14.22 7.36 -7.66
N TRP A 111 -13.67 6.40 -6.91
CA TRP A 111 -13.85 6.29 -5.46
C TRP A 111 -12.75 6.98 -4.66
N GLY A 112 -11.65 7.35 -5.31
CA GLY A 112 -10.50 8.02 -4.70
C GLY A 112 -9.67 7.13 -3.77
N GLY A 113 -8.54 7.66 -3.32
CA GLY A 113 -7.57 6.99 -2.47
C GLY A 113 -7.40 7.65 -1.11
N PHE A 114 -6.92 6.89 -0.14
CA PHE A 114 -6.60 7.37 1.20
C PHE A 114 -5.09 7.47 1.38
N ILE A 115 -4.66 8.51 2.11
CA ILE A 115 -3.25 8.73 2.49
C ILE A 115 -3.15 8.71 4.01
N GLY A 116 -2.07 8.12 4.51
CA GLY A 116 -1.81 8.04 5.95
C GLY A 116 -1.00 6.83 6.32
N GLU A 117 -1.20 6.37 7.53
CA GLU A 117 -0.46 5.28 8.13
C GLU A 117 -1.40 4.31 8.84
N PHE A 118 -0.91 3.14 9.16
CA PHE A 118 -1.60 2.19 10.02
C PHE A 118 -0.62 1.40 10.88
N SER A 119 -1.16 0.82 11.94
CA SER A 119 -0.43 -0.16 12.73
C SER A 119 -1.13 -1.51 12.64
N VAL A 120 -0.36 -2.58 12.61
CA VAL A 120 -0.87 -3.96 12.58
C VAL A 120 0.06 -4.88 13.39
N ASN A 121 -0.50 -5.90 14.02
CA ASN A 121 0.25 -6.91 14.76
C ASN A 121 0.82 -8.03 13.86
N LEU A 122 1.23 -7.68 12.64
CA LEU A 122 1.87 -8.56 11.66
C LEU A 122 3.12 -7.90 11.09
N LEU A 123 4.14 -8.72 10.84
CA LEU A 123 5.28 -8.30 10.02
C LEU A 123 4.91 -8.42 8.55
N LEU A 124 4.73 -7.28 7.87
CA LEU A 124 4.47 -7.22 6.44
C LEU A 124 5.74 -6.81 5.68
N PRO A 125 5.98 -7.34 4.48
CA PRO A 125 7.11 -6.91 3.67
C PRO A 125 6.93 -5.44 3.24
N ASN A 126 8.05 -4.72 3.12
CA ASN A 126 8.05 -3.40 2.50
C ASN A 126 7.68 -3.50 1.03
N PHE A 127 7.13 -2.42 0.50
CA PHE A 127 6.66 -2.31 -0.88
C PHE A 127 5.54 -3.28 -1.26
N LEU A 128 4.92 -3.95 -0.26
CA LEU A 128 3.71 -4.72 -0.49
C LEU A 128 2.57 -3.78 -0.90
N GLY A 129 1.86 -4.13 -1.97
CA GLY A 129 0.63 -3.44 -2.37
C GLY A 129 -0.59 -4.00 -1.62
N ILE A 130 -1.43 -3.12 -1.08
CA ILE A 130 -2.65 -3.48 -0.33
C ILE A 130 -3.85 -2.74 -0.92
N GLY A 131 -4.95 -3.46 -1.18
CA GLY A 131 -6.20 -2.88 -1.69
C GLY A 131 -6.37 -3.02 -3.20
N ASN A 132 -7.10 -2.09 -3.81
CA ASN A 132 -7.35 -2.12 -5.24
C ASN A 132 -6.23 -1.40 -6.02
N GLY A 133 -5.94 -1.84 -7.24
CA GLY A 133 -4.98 -1.20 -8.14
C GLY A 133 -3.51 -1.42 -7.78
N VAL A 134 -3.20 -2.48 -7.03
CA VAL A 134 -1.81 -2.83 -6.64
C VAL A 134 -0.89 -3.04 -7.84
N THR A 135 -1.41 -3.56 -8.95
CA THR A 135 -0.66 -3.73 -10.22
C THR A 135 -0.27 -2.40 -10.88
N ARG A 136 -0.85 -1.29 -10.43
CA ARG A 136 -0.53 0.08 -10.86
C ARG A 136 0.29 0.83 -9.81
N GLY A 137 0.81 0.13 -8.78
CA GLY A 137 1.62 0.71 -7.72
C GLY A 137 0.84 1.38 -6.59
N TYR A 138 -0.50 1.26 -6.55
CA TYR A 138 -1.31 1.83 -5.48
C TYR A 138 -1.34 0.96 -4.22
N GLY A 139 -1.57 1.61 -3.07
CA GLY A 139 -1.62 0.94 -1.77
C GLY A 139 -0.28 0.38 -1.31
N THR A 140 0.82 0.84 -1.88
CA THR A 140 2.16 0.40 -1.50
C THR A 140 2.50 0.87 -0.10
N ILE A 141 3.01 -0.03 0.74
CA ILE A 141 3.32 0.25 2.15
C ILE A 141 4.83 0.22 2.41
N PHE A 142 5.23 0.96 3.45
CA PHE A 142 6.59 0.94 4.00
C PHE A 142 6.55 0.92 5.53
N GLY A 143 7.28 -0.01 6.16
CA GLY A 143 7.29 -0.22 7.61
C GLY A 143 8.50 0.38 8.31
N SER A 144 8.29 0.86 9.53
CA SER A 144 9.31 1.52 10.36
C SER A 144 10.38 0.56 10.93
N LEU A 145 10.19 -0.76 10.83
CA LEU A 145 11.15 -1.74 11.35
C LEU A 145 12.38 -1.92 10.47
N ASN A 146 12.28 -1.57 9.22
CA ASN A 146 13.41 -1.64 8.30
C ASN A 146 14.23 -0.35 8.42
N LYS A 147 15.36 -0.44 9.09
CA LYS A 147 16.29 0.67 9.33
C LYS A 147 17.06 1.15 8.08
N GLY A 148 16.65 0.78 6.90
CA GLY A 148 17.08 1.42 5.66
C GLY A 148 16.52 2.84 5.65
N LYS A 149 17.38 3.86 5.67
CA LYS A 149 17.00 5.26 5.53
C LYS A 149 16.52 5.53 4.10
N ILE A 150 15.31 5.07 3.76
CA ILE A 150 14.65 5.61 2.58
C ILE A 150 13.86 6.83 3.07
N SER A 151 14.46 7.99 2.89
CA SER A 151 13.78 9.27 3.08
C SER A 151 12.89 9.50 1.87
N PHE A 152 11.61 9.21 2.00
CA PHE A 152 10.62 9.61 1.00
C PHE A 152 10.31 11.09 1.17
N ASP A 153 10.79 11.90 0.24
CA ASP A 153 10.35 13.29 0.13
C ASP A 153 8.92 13.31 -0.44
N GLN A 154 7.95 13.48 0.46
CA GLN A 154 6.53 13.53 0.09
C GLN A 154 6.24 14.65 -0.93
N ASN A 155 7.05 15.70 -1.00
CA ASN A 155 6.89 16.77 -1.97
C ASN A 155 7.37 16.35 -3.37
N LYS A 156 8.41 15.52 -3.46
CA LYS A 156 8.82 14.92 -4.74
C LYS A 156 7.76 13.96 -5.30
N ILE A 157 7.11 13.16 -4.44
CA ILE A 157 6.04 12.25 -4.88
C ILE A 157 4.85 13.03 -5.43
N LYS A 158 4.47 14.15 -4.79
CA LYS A 158 3.39 15.03 -5.31
C LYS A 158 3.73 15.65 -6.66
N ASN A 159 4.98 16.03 -6.88
CA ASN A 159 5.42 16.64 -8.13
C ASN A 159 5.47 15.64 -9.28
N ILE A 160 5.86 14.39 -9.04
CA ILE A 160 5.83 13.32 -10.05
C ILE A 160 4.39 13.11 -10.56
N HIS A 161 3.38 13.12 -9.68
CA HIS A 161 1.98 13.00 -10.09
C HIS A 161 1.46 14.21 -10.89
N SER A 162 1.97 15.43 -10.63
CA SER A 162 1.58 16.64 -11.37
C SER A 162 2.15 16.67 -12.79
N ASP A 163 3.32 16.08 -13.00
CA ASP A 163 3.98 16.09 -14.32
C ASP A 163 3.38 15.04 -15.28
N PHE A 164 2.90 13.90 -14.75
CA PHE A 164 2.16 12.91 -15.55
C PHE A 164 0.77 13.39 -16.01
N SER A 165 0.16 14.33 -15.29
CA SER A 165 -1.16 14.88 -15.64
C SER A 165 -1.12 15.99 -16.70
N LYS A 166 0.07 16.52 -17.04
CA LYS A 166 0.24 17.59 -18.06
C LYS A 166 0.57 17.08 -19.45
N ASN A 167 0.92 15.81 -19.59
CA ASN A 167 1.39 15.21 -20.85
C ASN A 167 0.46 14.08 -21.36
N GLY A 168 -0.79 14.00 -20.88
CA GLY A 168 -1.82 13.06 -21.32
C GLY A 168 -2.98 13.77 -22.00
#